data_40c992b597f769a79c758a5242ec714f
#
_entry.id   40c992b597f769a79c758a5242ec714f
#
_cell.length_a   1.000
_cell.length_b   1.000
_cell.length_c   1.000
_cell.angle_alpha   90.00
_cell.angle_beta   90.00
_cell.angle_gamma   90.00
#
_symmetry.space_group_name_H-M   'P 1'
#
loop_
_entity.id
_entity.type
_entity.pdbx_description
1 polymer ?
#
loop_
_entity_poly.entity_id
_entity_poly.type
_entity_poly.pdbx_seq_one_letter_code
_entity_poly.pdbx_strand_id
1 'polypeptide(L)'
;MNALYIIDLIGFFGPHILFLITLYLLYSRKHYLFVYIFACVLNGIINLILKGIIRQKRPDGDTDIFNKNKKYERIGSNNFGMPSGHSQYVVFSTIYIYLVLNNTNITLFYALVSLITMFQRIKYQNHFLKQVIVGALLGGSLAYCSYLFANKKIMGKLVSKKDDNALDTI
;
A
#
# COMPACT_ATOMS: atom_id res chain seq x y z
N MET A 1 -11.15 9.58 25.38
CA MET A 1 -10.06 9.44 24.39
C MET A 1 -10.13 10.65 23.48
N ASN A 2 -9.01 11.39 23.30
CA ASN A 2 -9.03 12.63 22.51
C ASN A 2 -9.18 12.28 21.00
N ALA A 3 -10.06 12.98 20.27
CA ALA A 3 -10.29 12.76 18.83
C ALA A 3 -9.00 12.76 17.98
N LEU A 4 -8.05 13.63 18.34
CA LEU A 4 -6.75 13.69 17.69
C LEU A 4 -5.94 12.38 17.85
N TYR A 5 -6.06 11.70 18.99
CA TYR A 5 -5.39 10.43 19.21
C TYR A 5 -5.99 9.30 18.37
N ILE A 6 -7.32 9.31 18.15
CA ILE A 6 -7.99 8.36 17.26
C ILE A 6 -7.48 8.52 15.82
N ILE A 7 -7.36 9.76 15.34
CA ILE A 7 -6.82 10.06 14.01
C ILE A 7 -5.37 9.55 13.89
N ASP A 8 -4.56 9.76 14.92
CA ASP A 8 -3.18 9.26 14.93
C ASP A 8 -3.11 7.72 14.91
N LEU A 9 -4.03 7.04 15.59
CA LEU A 9 -4.15 5.57 15.53
C LEU A 9 -4.57 5.09 14.13
N ILE A 10 -5.55 5.76 13.51
CA ILE A 10 -5.94 5.47 12.13
C ILE A 10 -4.74 5.64 11.20
N GLY A 11 -3.95 6.69 11.36
CA GLY A 11 -2.74 6.91 10.58
C GLY A 11 -1.68 5.83 10.79
N PHE A 12 -1.51 5.37 12.02
CA PHE A 12 -0.55 4.31 12.34
C PHE A 12 -0.97 2.95 11.77
N PHE A 13 -2.24 2.58 11.92
CA PHE A 13 -2.78 1.33 11.44
C PHE A 13 -3.29 1.39 9.99
N GLY A 14 -3.18 2.52 9.31
CA GLY A 14 -3.69 2.74 7.95
C GLY A 14 -3.36 1.63 6.97
N PRO A 15 -2.10 1.16 6.84
CA PRO A 15 -1.78 0.03 5.96
C PRO A 15 -2.56 -1.25 6.28
N HIS A 16 -2.73 -1.57 7.57
CA HIS A 16 -3.46 -2.78 8.01
C HIS A 16 -4.97 -2.63 7.77
N ILE A 17 -5.52 -1.45 8.04
CA ILE A 17 -6.93 -1.14 7.80
C ILE A 17 -7.24 -1.30 6.31
N LEU A 18 -6.48 -0.65 5.44
CA LEU A 18 -6.70 -0.73 4.00
C LEU A 18 -6.47 -2.14 3.45
N PHE A 19 -5.48 -2.87 3.99
CA PHE A 19 -5.25 -4.27 3.62
C PHE A 19 -6.48 -5.14 3.93
N LEU A 20 -7.00 -5.10 5.16
CA LEU A 20 -8.15 -5.91 5.58
C LEU A 20 -9.42 -5.55 4.79
N ILE A 21 -9.69 -4.27 4.59
CA ILE A 21 -10.83 -3.83 3.77
C ILE A 21 -10.66 -4.31 2.32
N THR A 22 -9.46 -4.27 1.76
CA THR A 22 -9.20 -4.76 0.39
C THR A 22 -9.47 -6.26 0.28
N LEU A 23 -9.07 -7.08 1.27
CA LEU A 23 -9.38 -8.51 1.28
C LEU A 23 -10.90 -8.74 1.21
N TYR A 24 -11.67 -7.98 1.98
CA TYR A 24 -13.13 -8.05 1.97
C TYR A 24 -13.72 -7.61 0.63
N LEU A 25 -13.32 -6.44 0.11
CA LEU A 25 -13.85 -5.90 -1.14
C LEU A 25 -13.54 -6.75 -2.37
N LEU A 26 -12.39 -7.42 -2.38
CA LEU A 26 -11.96 -8.28 -3.49
C LEU A 26 -12.29 -9.76 -3.30
N TYR A 27 -13.00 -10.14 -2.23
CA TYR A 27 -13.29 -11.53 -1.91
C TYR A 27 -13.97 -12.29 -3.07
N SER A 28 -14.92 -11.67 -3.76
CA SER A 28 -15.60 -12.22 -4.95
C SER A 28 -14.74 -12.17 -6.22
N ARG A 29 -13.70 -11.33 -6.26
CA ARG A 29 -12.80 -11.13 -7.41
C ARG A 29 -11.46 -11.84 -7.17
N LYS A 30 -11.50 -13.15 -6.96
CA LYS A 30 -10.37 -13.99 -6.49
C LYS A 30 -9.06 -13.74 -7.22
N HIS A 31 -9.11 -13.48 -8.52
CA HIS A 31 -7.89 -13.25 -9.30
C HIS A 31 -7.21 -11.93 -8.93
N TYR A 32 -7.97 -10.84 -8.82
CA TYR A 32 -7.44 -9.56 -8.36
C TYR A 32 -6.99 -9.63 -6.90
N LEU A 33 -7.71 -10.37 -6.06
CA LEU A 33 -7.33 -10.61 -4.67
C LEU A 33 -5.98 -11.32 -4.57
N PHE A 34 -5.78 -12.40 -5.33
CA PHE A 34 -4.52 -13.14 -5.33
C PHE A 34 -3.34 -12.27 -5.75
N VAL A 35 -3.51 -11.51 -6.86
CA VAL A 35 -2.47 -10.58 -7.33
C VAL A 35 -2.19 -9.48 -6.29
N TYR A 36 -3.23 -8.96 -5.62
CA TYR A 36 -3.07 -7.97 -4.56
C TYR A 36 -2.22 -8.49 -3.40
N ILE A 37 -2.53 -9.68 -2.88
CA ILE A 37 -1.78 -10.28 -1.77
C ILE A 37 -0.32 -10.52 -2.16
N PHE A 38 -0.09 -11.11 -3.33
CA PHE A 38 1.27 -11.34 -3.84
C PHE A 38 2.04 -10.03 -3.99
N ALA A 39 1.40 -9.01 -4.57
CA ALA A 39 2.00 -7.69 -4.76
C ALA A 39 2.25 -6.97 -3.42
N CYS A 40 1.43 -7.16 -2.39
CA CYS A 40 1.71 -6.65 -1.04
C CYS A 40 3.00 -7.23 -0.47
N VAL A 41 3.22 -8.54 -0.61
CA VAL A 41 4.47 -9.19 -0.16
C VAL A 41 5.66 -8.62 -0.93
N LEU A 42 5.56 -8.56 -2.26
CA LEU A 42 6.60 -7.99 -3.11
C LEU A 42 6.90 -6.53 -2.77
N ASN A 43 5.86 -5.74 -2.52
CA ASN A 43 5.96 -4.34 -2.08
C ASN A 43 6.79 -4.19 -0.80
N GLY A 44 6.59 -5.08 0.17
CA GLY A 44 7.38 -5.13 1.40
C GLY A 44 8.85 -5.50 1.16
N ILE A 45 9.10 -6.51 0.35
CA ILE A 45 10.46 -6.94 0.00
C ILE A 45 11.22 -5.80 -0.70
N ILE A 46 10.60 -5.16 -1.70
CA ILE A 46 11.19 -4.01 -2.41
C ILE A 46 11.48 -2.86 -1.44
N ASN A 47 10.57 -2.57 -0.51
CA ASN A 47 10.79 -1.53 0.50
C ASN A 47 12.03 -1.80 1.35
N LEU A 48 12.20 -3.04 1.85
CA LEU A 48 13.34 -3.44 2.67
C LEU A 48 14.66 -3.39 1.89
N ILE A 49 14.65 -3.86 0.64
CA ILE A 49 15.83 -3.82 -0.23
C ILE A 49 16.25 -2.36 -0.49
N LEU A 50 15.31 -1.50 -0.88
CA LEU A 50 15.59 -0.10 -1.15
C LEU A 50 16.10 0.63 0.10
N LYS A 51 15.56 0.34 1.28
CA LYS A 51 16.09 0.87 2.54
C LYS A 51 17.54 0.46 2.78
N GLY A 52 17.86 -0.81 2.54
CA GLY A 52 19.22 -1.33 2.68
C GLY A 52 20.23 -0.71 1.69
N ILE A 53 19.78 -0.34 0.49
CA ILE A 53 20.60 0.29 -0.55
C ILE A 53 20.77 1.80 -0.28
N ILE A 54 19.65 2.52 -0.10
CA ILE A 54 19.64 4.00 0.00
C ILE A 54 20.19 4.48 1.35
N ARG A 55 19.95 3.74 2.42
CA ARG A 55 20.44 3.97 3.79
C ARG A 55 20.24 5.40 4.31
N GLN A 56 19.16 6.07 3.88
CA GLN A 56 18.89 7.43 4.34
C GLN A 56 18.37 7.42 5.78
N LYS A 57 18.98 8.25 6.64
CA LYS A 57 18.57 8.43 8.04
C LYS A 57 17.14 8.95 8.16
N ARG A 58 16.50 8.65 9.28
CA ARG A 58 15.22 9.24 9.71
C ARG A 58 15.45 10.56 10.42
N PRO A 59 14.38 11.36 10.66
CA PRO A 59 14.44 12.48 11.58
C PRO A 59 14.91 12.04 12.98
N ASP A 60 15.64 12.93 13.68
CA ASP A 60 16.17 12.60 15.02
C ASP A 60 15.07 12.49 16.09
N GLY A 61 13.93 13.15 15.88
CA GLY A 61 12.76 13.12 16.77
C GLY A 61 11.81 11.96 16.55
N ASP A 62 12.25 10.87 15.93
CA ASP A 62 11.47 9.66 15.66
C ASP A 62 10.85 9.08 16.94
N THR A 63 9.55 9.27 17.14
CA THR A 63 8.84 8.92 18.38
C THR A 63 7.84 7.78 18.17
N ASP A 64 7.63 7.00 19.24
CA ASP A 64 6.59 5.97 19.30
C ASP A 64 5.23 6.61 19.58
N ILE A 65 4.19 6.20 18.87
CA ILE A 65 2.81 6.67 19.08
C ILE A 65 2.26 6.24 20.45
N PHE A 66 2.70 5.09 20.96
CA PHE A 66 2.24 4.56 22.25
C PHE A 66 3.05 5.07 23.43
N ASN A 67 4.29 5.49 23.18
CA ASN A 67 5.17 6.06 24.21
C ASN A 67 5.99 7.22 23.63
N LYS A 68 5.44 8.42 23.73
CA LYS A 68 6.06 9.65 23.19
C LYS A 68 7.42 10.00 23.79
N ASN A 69 7.74 9.44 24.94
CA ASN A 69 9.03 9.65 25.62
C ASN A 69 10.10 8.65 25.18
N LYS A 70 9.73 7.67 24.33
CA LYS A 70 10.64 6.64 23.86
C LYS A 70 10.86 6.74 22.35
N LYS A 71 12.12 6.64 21.93
CA LYS A 71 12.45 6.53 20.52
C LYS A 71 11.95 5.16 19.98
N TYR A 72 11.41 5.16 18.77
CA TYR A 72 10.94 3.93 18.16
C TYR A 72 12.12 3.01 17.80
N GLU A 73 12.22 1.87 18.46
CA GLU A 73 13.25 0.87 18.18
C GLU A 73 12.94 0.08 16.91
N ARG A 74 13.92 -0.03 16.01
CA ARG A 74 13.79 -0.74 14.73
C ARG A 74 14.99 -1.65 14.53
N ILE A 75 14.80 -2.69 13.70
CA ILE A 75 15.82 -3.71 13.45
C ILE A 75 16.17 -3.71 11.95
N GLY A 76 17.46 -3.87 11.65
CA GLY A 76 17.97 -4.05 10.30
C GLY A 76 17.69 -2.84 9.38
N SER A 77 17.30 -3.12 8.15
CA SER A 77 17.01 -2.07 7.14
C SER A 77 15.91 -1.10 7.55
N ASN A 78 15.04 -1.46 8.50
CA ASN A 78 14.00 -0.57 9.00
C ASN A 78 14.53 0.63 9.79
N ASN A 79 15.79 0.63 10.21
CA ASN A 79 16.46 1.80 10.78
C ASN A 79 16.53 2.96 9.79
N PHE A 80 16.55 2.66 8.48
CA PHE A 80 16.56 3.67 7.44
C PHE A 80 15.15 4.18 7.10
N GLY A 81 15.05 5.43 6.66
CA GLY A 81 13.78 6.10 6.41
C GLY A 81 13.29 6.04 4.96
N MET A 82 14.15 5.83 3.97
CA MET A 82 13.82 5.93 2.55
C MET A 82 13.74 4.54 1.91
N PRO A 83 12.62 4.21 1.26
CA PRO A 83 11.34 4.91 1.23
C PRO A 83 10.46 4.65 2.45
N SER A 84 9.41 5.49 2.68
CA SER A 84 8.43 5.26 3.73
C SER A 84 7.53 4.07 3.39
N GLY A 85 7.59 3.00 4.20
CA GLY A 85 6.79 1.80 3.99
C GLY A 85 5.29 2.06 4.15
N HIS A 86 4.87 2.81 5.19
CA HIS A 86 3.45 3.14 5.40
C HIS A 86 2.86 3.87 4.19
N SER A 87 3.55 4.89 3.67
CA SER A 87 3.11 5.65 2.50
C SER A 87 3.03 4.75 1.26
N GLN A 88 4.02 3.88 1.08
CA GLN A 88 4.08 2.94 -0.04
C GLN A 88 2.89 1.98 -0.02
N TYR A 89 2.54 1.40 1.14
CA TYR A 89 1.43 0.47 1.27
C TYR A 89 0.06 1.13 1.11
N VAL A 90 -0.18 2.30 1.73
CA VAL A 90 -1.51 2.92 1.66
C VAL A 90 -1.80 3.45 0.26
N VAL A 91 -0.80 4.03 -0.43
CA VAL A 91 -0.99 4.50 -1.81
C VAL A 91 -1.11 3.32 -2.78
N PHE A 92 -0.34 2.24 -2.57
CA PHE A 92 -0.50 1.00 -3.32
C PHE A 92 -1.95 0.48 -3.22
N SER A 93 -2.50 0.33 -2.02
CA SER A 93 -3.88 -0.15 -1.83
C SER A 93 -4.91 0.79 -2.45
N THR A 94 -4.73 2.10 -2.29
CA THR A 94 -5.64 3.12 -2.84
C THR A 94 -5.71 3.05 -4.36
N ILE A 95 -4.57 3.06 -5.04
CA ILE A 95 -4.53 3.05 -6.51
C ILE A 95 -4.99 1.69 -7.05
N TYR A 96 -4.60 0.59 -6.40
CA TYR A 96 -5.04 -0.74 -6.84
C TYR A 96 -6.57 -0.90 -6.76
N ILE A 97 -7.20 -0.50 -5.63
CA ILE A 97 -8.65 -0.55 -5.46
C ILE A 97 -9.38 0.38 -6.44
N TYR A 98 -8.86 1.59 -6.67
CA TYR A 98 -9.41 2.49 -7.68
C TYR A 98 -9.46 1.83 -9.06
N LEU A 99 -8.35 1.24 -9.51
CA LEU A 99 -8.25 0.61 -10.82
C LEU A 99 -9.12 -0.65 -10.97
N VAL A 100 -9.30 -1.42 -9.88
CA VAL A 100 -10.08 -2.68 -9.92
C VAL A 100 -11.58 -2.44 -9.76
N LEU A 101 -11.99 -1.52 -8.89
CA LEU A 101 -13.41 -1.31 -8.57
C LEU A 101 -14.03 -0.14 -9.33
N ASN A 102 -13.22 0.84 -9.73
CA ASN A 102 -13.67 2.09 -10.35
C ASN A 102 -14.84 2.76 -9.59
N ASN A 103 -14.74 2.76 -8.24
CA ASN A 103 -15.76 3.33 -7.36
C ASN A 103 -15.20 4.54 -6.62
N THR A 104 -15.76 5.73 -6.92
CA THR A 104 -15.29 7.00 -6.39
C THR A 104 -15.38 7.09 -4.87
N ASN A 105 -16.49 6.64 -4.27
CA ASN A 105 -16.71 6.74 -2.83
C ASN A 105 -15.70 5.90 -2.04
N ILE A 106 -15.46 4.65 -2.49
CA ILE A 106 -14.45 3.78 -1.90
C ILE A 106 -13.07 4.41 -2.06
N THR A 107 -12.76 4.92 -3.24
CA THR A 107 -11.47 5.56 -3.52
C THR A 107 -11.23 6.79 -2.64
N LEU A 108 -12.24 7.64 -2.44
CA LEU A 108 -12.15 8.80 -1.55
C LEU A 108 -11.88 8.39 -0.10
N PHE A 109 -12.54 7.33 0.39
CA PHE A 109 -12.26 6.78 1.72
C PHE A 109 -10.79 6.30 1.84
N TYR A 110 -10.31 5.53 0.85
CA TYR A 110 -8.92 5.06 0.83
C TYR A 110 -7.91 6.22 0.75
N ALA A 111 -8.21 7.23 -0.07
CA ALA A 111 -7.37 8.43 -0.18
C ALA A 111 -7.30 9.20 1.14
N LEU A 112 -8.43 9.34 1.85
CA LEU A 112 -8.47 9.98 3.15
C LEU A 112 -7.59 9.23 4.18
N VAL A 113 -7.74 7.92 4.29
CA VAL A 113 -6.91 7.10 5.20
C VAL A 113 -5.44 7.20 4.82
N SER A 114 -5.12 7.22 3.51
CA SER A 114 -3.75 7.37 3.03
C SER A 114 -3.13 8.72 3.41
N LEU A 115 -3.88 9.80 3.26
CA LEU A 115 -3.45 11.14 3.66
C LEU A 115 -3.22 11.24 5.17
N ILE A 116 -4.15 10.72 5.98
CA ILE A 116 -4.00 10.64 7.44
C ILE A 116 -2.73 9.86 7.81
N THR A 117 -2.51 8.71 7.16
CA THR A 117 -1.31 7.89 7.39
C THR A 117 -0.03 8.65 7.06
N MET A 118 0.06 9.26 5.88
CA MET A 118 1.24 10.01 5.44
C MET A 118 1.51 11.20 6.37
N PHE A 119 0.47 11.94 6.74
CA PHE A 119 0.58 13.06 7.70
C PHE A 119 1.08 12.58 9.07
N GLN A 120 0.53 11.49 9.58
CA GLN A 120 0.94 10.91 10.87
C GLN A 120 2.43 10.54 10.86
N ARG A 121 3.00 10.00 9.76
CA ARG A 121 4.42 9.69 9.65
C ARG A 121 5.32 10.92 9.75
N ILE A 122 4.87 12.06 9.24
CA ILE A 122 5.58 13.34 9.34
C ILE A 122 5.43 13.92 10.74
N LYS A 123 4.21 13.96 11.27
CA LYS A 123 3.87 14.49 12.60
C LYS A 123 4.71 13.85 13.72
N TYR A 124 4.88 12.52 13.67
CA TYR A 124 5.67 11.77 14.65
C TYR A 124 7.16 11.68 14.29
N GLN A 125 7.60 12.45 13.31
CA GLN A 125 8.98 12.49 12.83
C GLN A 125 9.56 11.08 12.47
N ASN A 126 8.68 10.16 12.12
CA ASN A 126 9.12 8.84 11.66
C ASN A 126 9.77 8.90 10.28
N HIS A 127 9.38 9.89 9.46
CA HIS A 127 9.88 10.11 8.12
C HIS A 127 9.95 11.59 7.76
N PHE A 128 10.94 11.98 6.95
CA PHE A 128 10.93 13.25 6.23
C PHE A 128 9.89 13.23 5.10
N LEU A 129 9.36 14.40 4.74
CA LEU A 129 8.39 14.54 3.64
C LEU A 129 8.86 13.84 2.34
N LYS A 130 10.13 14.02 1.96
CA LYS A 130 10.70 13.37 0.77
C LYS A 130 10.63 11.84 0.80
N GLN A 131 10.79 11.23 1.99
CA GLN A 131 10.69 9.78 2.17
C GLN A 131 9.25 9.29 2.00
N VAL A 132 8.28 10.10 2.45
CA VAL A 132 6.85 9.87 2.28
C VAL A 132 6.45 9.94 0.81
N ILE A 133 6.90 10.98 0.10
CA ILE A 133 6.62 11.18 -1.33
C ILE A 133 7.18 10.02 -2.16
N VAL A 134 8.45 9.66 -1.94
CA VAL A 134 9.07 8.54 -2.69
C VAL A 134 8.35 7.22 -2.39
N GLY A 135 7.95 6.98 -1.12
CA GLY A 135 7.13 5.83 -0.79
C GLY A 135 5.80 5.81 -1.54
N ALA A 136 5.09 6.95 -1.60
CA ALA A 136 3.84 7.09 -2.33
C ALA A 136 3.99 6.82 -3.83
N LEU A 137 5.00 7.37 -4.48
CA LEU A 137 5.29 7.15 -5.90
C LEU A 137 5.57 5.68 -6.21
N LEU A 138 6.39 5.03 -5.39
CA LEU A 138 6.70 3.60 -5.53
C LEU A 138 5.45 2.74 -5.35
N GLY A 139 4.64 3.02 -4.31
CA GLY A 139 3.39 2.31 -4.08
C GLY A 139 2.42 2.44 -5.25
N GLY A 140 2.27 3.65 -5.79
CA GLY A 140 1.42 3.90 -6.95
C GLY A 140 1.88 3.17 -8.21
N SER A 141 3.17 3.21 -8.50
CA SER A 141 3.77 2.50 -9.65
C SER A 141 3.57 0.98 -9.54
N LEU A 142 3.83 0.40 -8.36
CA LEU A 142 3.63 -1.03 -8.12
C LEU A 142 2.14 -1.43 -8.24
N ALA A 143 1.21 -0.60 -7.76
CA ALA A 143 -0.22 -0.85 -7.90
C ALA A 143 -0.65 -0.89 -9.36
N TYR A 144 -0.19 0.07 -10.15
CA TYR A 144 -0.49 0.13 -11.59
C TYR A 144 0.07 -1.10 -12.34
N CYS A 145 1.34 -1.45 -12.11
CA CYS A 145 1.94 -2.64 -12.71
C CYS A 145 1.19 -3.93 -12.30
N SER A 146 0.82 -4.06 -11.03
CA SER A 146 0.08 -5.21 -10.52
C SER A 146 -1.32 -5.32 -11.14
N TYR A 147 -2.01 -4.18 -11.30
CA TYR A 147 -3.29 -4.14 -11.99
C TYR A 147 -3.18 -4.55 -13.46
N LEU A 148 -2.20 -4.03 -14.19
CA LEU A 148 -1.97 -4.42 -15.59
C LEU A 148 -1.70 -5.92 -15.73
N PHE A 149 -0.89 -6.49 -14.82
CA PHE A 149 -0.63 -7.93 -14.80
C PHE A 149 -1.91 -8.74 -14.55
N ALA A 150 -2.73 -8.36 -13.57
CA ALA A 150 -3.99 -9.01 -13.26
C ALA A 150 -4.96 -8.92 -14.46
N ASN A 151 -5.11 -7.75 -15.05
CA ASN A 151 -6.01 -7.50 -16.17
C ASN A 151 -5.61 -8.30 -17.42
N LYS A 152 -4.32 -8.28 -17.79
CA LYS A 152 -3.81 -9.06 -18.94
C LYS A 152 -4.07 -10.55 -18.78
N LYS A 153 -3.89 -11.12 -17.61
CA LYS A 153 -4.12 -12.54 -17.35
C LYS A 153 -5.61 -12.92 -17.43
N ILE A 154 -6.52 -12.02 -17.02
CA ILE A 154 -7.97 -12.23 -17.17
C ILE A 154 -8.36 -12.16 -18.64
N MET A 155 -7.90 -11.15 -19.37
CA MET A 155 -8.19 -10.99 -20.80
C MET A 155 -7.67 -12.17 -21.62
N GLY A 156 -6.45 -12.65 -21.33
CA GLY A 156 -5.89 -13.84 -22.00
C GLY A 156 -6.73 -15.10 -21.81
N LYS A 157 -7.29 -15.31 -20.62
CA LYS A 157 -8.20 -16.44 -20.38
C LYS A 157 -9.53 -16.32 -21.11
N LEU A 158 -10.07 -15.11 -21.25
CA LEU A 158 -11.32 -14.88 -21.98
C LEU A 158 -11.15 -15.11 -23.48
N VAL A 159 -10.01 -14.70 -24.05
CA VAL A 159 -9.69 -14.95 -25.47
C VAL A 159 -9.55 -16.46 -25.73
N SER A 160 -8.75 -17.16 -24.93
CA SER A 160 -8.59 -18.61 -25.05
C SER A 160 -9.93 -19.38 -25.00
N LYS A 161 -10.78 -19.04 -24.03
CA LYS A 161 -12.11 -19.67 -23.91
C LYS A 161 -13.02 -19.38 -25.10
N LYS A 162 -12.89 -18.24 -25.75
CA LYS A 162 -13.66 -17.90 -26.95
C LYS A 162 -13.20 -18.73 -28.15
N ASP A 163 -11.89 -18.93 -28.28
CA ASP A 163 -11.30 -19.72 -29.36
C ASP A 163 -11.68 -21.21 -29.23
N ASP A 164 -11.70 -21.75 -28.00
CA ASP A 164 -12.14 -23.13 -27.74
C ASP A 164 -13.62 -23.36 -28.17
N ASN A 165 -14.50 -22.39 -27.89
CA ASN A 165 -15.91 -22.47 -28.28
C ASN A 165 -16.14 -22.30 -29.80
N ALA A 166 -15.19 -21.71 -30.53
CA ALA A 166 -15.28 -21.56 -31.98
C ALA A 166 -14.93 -22.87 -32.73
N LEU A 167 -14.18 -23.76 -32.10
CA LEU A 167 -13.81 -25.06 -32.67
C LEU A 167 -14.93 -26.10 -32.54
N ASP A 168 -15.86 -25.94 -31.59
CA ASP A 168 -16.99 -26.85 -31.38
C ASP A 168 -18.18 -26.60 -32.33
N THR A 169 -18.07 -25.64 -33.25
CA THR A 169 -19.14 -25.25 -34.21
C THR A 169 -18.84 -25.60 -35.67
N ILE A 170 -17.83 -26.43 -35.92
CA ILE A 170 -17.53 -27.01 -37.25
C ILE A 170 -17.82 -28.51 -37.22
#